data_7b603e429c21530ace0c9df0ecdb15c0
#
_entry.id   7b603e429c21530ace0c9df0ecdb15c0
#
_cell.length_a   1.000
_cell.length_b   1.000
_cell.length_c   1.000
_cell.angle_alpha   90.00
_cell.angle_beta   90.00
_cell.angle_gamma   90.00
#
_symmetry.space_group_name_H-M   'P 1'
#
loop_
_entity.id
_entity.type
_entity.pdbx_description
1 polymer ?
#
loop_
_entity_poly.entity_id
_entity_poly.type
_entity_poly.pdbx_seq_one_letter_code
_entity_poly.pdbx_strand_id
1 'polypeptide(L)'
;MYNVNHETLTAEDNIISAASCTTNCLAPMAKGLNDFAPIVSGIMTTIHAFTGDQMPLDGPQRKGNFRRSRACSENIVPNTTGAAKAIGLVLPELNGKLIGAAQRVPTPTGSLTNLYAVVDKKVTVDEVNAAMKPTPRPSPIPSPTTRTRSSPATSSARPTLHLRRHSDHVL
;
A
#
# COMPACT_ATOMS: atom_id res chain seq x y z
N MET A 1 -5.22 5.93 -10.73
CA MET A 1 -5.23 6.35 -9.30
C MET A 1 -4.90 7.83 -9.21
N TYR A 2 -5.66 8.57 -8.40
CA TYR A 2 -5.45 10.02 -8.25
C TYR A 2 -4.04 10.33 -7.70
N ASN A 3 -3.37 11.31 -8.29
CA ASN A 3 -1.96 11.71 -8.02
C ASN A 3 -0.89 10.63 -8.20
N VAL A 4 -1.22 9.58 -8.91
CA VAL A 4 -0.24 8.55 -9.28
C VAL A 4 -0.19 8.42 -10.79
N ASN A 5 -1.33 8.13 -11.42
CA ASN A 5 -1.46 7.96 -12.86
C ASN A 5 -2.83 8.43 -13.39
N HIS A 6 -3.46 9.41 -12.75
CA HIS A 6 -4.78 9.90 -13.17
C HIS A 6 -4.74 10.61 -14.53
N GLU A 7 -3.58 11.10 -14.94
CA GLU A 7 -3.38 11.71 -16.25
C GLU A 7 -3.53 10.70 -17.40
N THR A 8 -3.49 9.39 -17.11
CA THR A 8 -3.72 8.35 -18.14
C THR A 8 -5.18 8.17 -18.50
N LEU A 9 -6.11 8.76 -17.74
CA LEU A 9 -7.54 8.70 -18.02
C LEU A 9 -7.90 9.57 -19.23
N THR A 10 -8.74 9.01 -20.10
CA THR A 10 -9.28 9.68 -21.26
C THR A 10 -10.80 9.82 -21.15
N ALA A 11 -11.40 10.68 -21.97
CA ALA A 11 -12.85 10.83 -22.01
C ALA A 11 -13.60 9.57 -22.52
N GLU A 12 -12.88 8.63 -23.10
CA GLU A 12 -13.41 7.38 -23.64
C GLU A 12 -13.48 6.27 -22.58
N ASP A 13 -12.83 6.45 -21.42
CA ASP A 13 -12.80 5.48 -20.33
C ASP A 13 -14.13 5.46 -19.57
N ASN A 14 -15.04 4.58 -19.95
CA ASN A 14 -16.34 4.41 -19.30
C ASN A 14 -16.31 3.55 -18.04
N ILE A 15 -15.27 2.70 -17.88
CA ILE A 15 -15.11 1.82 -16.73
C ILE A 15 -13.69 1.99 -16.19
N ILE A 16 -13.59 2.42 -14.95
CA ILE A 16 -12.29 2.65 -14.30
C ILE A 16 -12.19 1.86 -12.98
N SER A 17 -10.97 1.54 -12.60
CA SER A 17 -10.67 0.93 -11.29
C SER A 17 -9.69 1.80 -10.52
N ALA A 18 -9.98 2.04 -9.26
CA ALA A 18 -9.07 2.70 -8.34
C ALA A 18 -8.12 1.71 -7.64
N ALA A 19 -8.00 0.49 -8.16
CA ALA A 19 -7.20 -0.61 -7.60
C ALA A 19 -7.66 -1.06 -6.20
N SER A 20 -6.72 -1.49 -5.33
CA SER A 20 -7.03 -2.03 -4.01
C SER A 20 -6.63 -1.07 -2.89
N CYS A 21 -7.14 -1.33 -1.66
CA CYS A 21 -6.76 -0.58 -0.46
C CYS A 21 -5.24 -0.53 -0.25
N THR A 22 -4.56 -1.67 -0.34
CA THR A 22 -3.10 -1.75 -0.18
C THR A 22 -2.38 -1.03 -1.31
N THR A 23 -2.85 -1.14 -2.56
CA THR A 23 -2.26 -0.43 -3.70
C THR A 23 -2.43 1.09 -3.55
N ASN A 24 -3.57 1.56 -3.02
CA ASN A 24 -3.79 2.99 -2.75
C ASN A 24 -2.87 3.55 -1.65
N CYS A 25 -2.39 2.71 -0.74
CA CYS A 25 -1.36 3.07 0.23
C CYS A 25 0.05 3.04 -0.40
N LEU A 26 0.37 1.95 -1.10
CA LEU A 26 1.72 1.68 -1.62
C LEU A 26 2.09 2.59 -2.79
N ALA A 27 1.18 2.83 -3.73
CA ALA A 27 1.52 3.51 -4.98
C ALA A 27 1.96 4.97 -4.78
N PRO A 28 1.28 5.81 -3.99
CA PRO A 28 1.77 7.16 -3.72
C PRO A 28 3.11 7.19 -2.99
N MET A 29 3.32 6.25 -2.06
CA MET A 29 4.59 6.12 -1.32
C MET A 29 5.72 5.68 -2.24
N ALA A 30 5.49 4.65 -3.06
CA ALA A 30 6.46 4.15 -4.02
C ALA A 30 6.79 5.18 -5.11
N LYS A 31 5.78 5.91 -5.60
CA LYS A 31 5.97 6.99 -6.57
C LYS A 31 6.83 8.11 -6.00
N GLY A 32 6.48 8.63 -4.82
CA GLY A 32 7.25 9.71 -4.19
C GLY A 32 8.70 9.32 -3.93
N LEU A 33 8.95 8.08 -3.50
CA LEU A 33 10.29 7.56 -3.33
C LEU A 33 11.01 7.40 -4.68
N ASN A 34 10.38 6.79 -5.66
CA ASN A 34 10.97 6.51 -6.96
C ASN A 34 11.29 7.79 -7.75
N ASP A 35 10.44 8.81 -7.66
CA ASP A 35 10.67 10.12 -8.27
C ASP A 35 11.87 10.83 -7.64
N PHE A 36 12.11 10.63 -6.34
CA PHE A 36 13.23 11.20 -5.61
C PHE A 36 14.52 10.37 -5.75
N ALA A 37 14.40 9.06 -5.56
CA ALA A 37 15.49 8.10 -5.60
C ALA A 37 14.98 6.81 -6.25
N PRO A 38 15.33 6.52 -7.51
CA PRO A 38 14.83 5.37 -8.24
C PRO A 38 14.96 4.04 -7.48
N ILE A 39 13.85 3.32 -7.39
CA ILE A 39 13.81 2.02 -6.73
C ILE A 39 14.42 0.97 -7.64
N VAL A 40 15.43 0.27 -7.13
CA VAL A 40 16.09 -0.86 -7.78
C VAL A 40 15.31 -2.14 -7.50
N SER A 41 15.00 -2.39 -6.23
CA SER A 41 14.22 -3.53 -5.78
C SER A 41 13.57 -3.26 -4.43
N GLY A 42 12.59 -4.06 -4.05
CA GLY A 42 11.98 -3.90 -2.73
C GLY A 42 11.05 -5.02 -2.31
N ILE A 43 10.76 -5.04 -1.01
CA ILE A 43 9.81 -5.94 -0.38
C ILE A 43 8.75 -5.13 0.32
N MET A 44 7.50 -5.43 0.05
CA MET A 44 6.37 -4.82 0.72
C MET A 44 5.70 -5.85 1.64
N THR A 45 5.42 -5.46 2.86
CA THR A 45 4.58 -6.24 3.78
C THR A 45 3.43 -5.39 4.27
N THR A 46 2.21 -5.91 4.15
CA THR A 46 1.04 -5.26 4.74
C THR A 46 0.54 -6.06 5.93
N ILE A 47 0.40 -5.38 7.08
CA ILE A 47 -0.31 -5.87 8.26
C ILE A 47 -1.73 -5.33 8.13
N HIS A 48 -2.70 -6.20 7.93
CA HIS A 48 -4.00 -5.81 7.42
C HIS A 48 -5.14 -6.43 8.24
N ALA A 49 -6.16 -5.66 8.52
CA ALA A 49 -7.37 -6.18 9.13
C ALA A 49 -7.91 -7.40 8.37
N PHE A 50 -8.60 -8.30 9.04
CA PHE A 50 -9.31 -9.37 8.36
C PHE A 50 -10.40 -8.80 7.44
N THR A 51 -10.74 -9.53 6.40
CA THR A 51 -11.76 -9.11 5.41
C THR A 51 -12.68 -10.28 5.07
N GLY A 52 -13.82 -9.99 4.46
CA GLY A 52 -14.86 -10.97 4.16
C GLY A 52 -14.41 -12.14 3.28
N ASP A 53 -13.33 -12.00 2.53
CA ASP A 53 -12.76 -13.09 1.73
C ASP A 53 -12.12 -14.20 2.58
N GLN A 54 -11.83 -13.93 3.84
CA GLN A 54 -11.36 -14.92 4.81
C GLN A 54 -12.51 -15.71 5.45
N MET A 55 -13.75 -15.35 5.15
CA MET A 55 -14.96 -15.96 5.74
C MET A 55 -14.95 -15.92 7.29
N PRO A 56 -14.83 -14.72 7.90
CA PRO A 56 -14.85 -14.58 9.36
C PRO A 56 -16.22 -14.85 9.97
N LEU A 57 -17.27 -14.74 9.16
CA LEU A 57 -18.64 -15.06 9.51
C LEU A 57 -18.97 -16.50 9.12
N ASP A 58 -20.21 -16.89 9.33
CA ASP A 58 -20.71 -18.24 9.06
C ASP A 58 -20.49 -18.68 7.62
N GLY A 59 -20.08 -19.92 7.46
CA GLY A 59 -19.94 -20.58 6.18
C GLY A 59 -18.53 -21.11 5.88
N PRO A 60 -18.43 -22.05 4.93
CA PRO A 60 -17.16 -22.64 4.54
C PRO A 60 -16.34 -21.70 3.69
N GLN A 61 -15.01 -21.86 3.73
CA GLN A 61 -14.09 -21.15 2.85
C GLN A 61 -14.35 -21.53 1.39
N ARG A 62 -14.79 -20.57 0.58
CA ARG A 62 -15.27 -20.79 -0.80
C ARG A 62 -14.17 -21.20 -1.79
N LYS A 63 -12.90 -20.88 -1.49
CA LYS A 63 -11.74 -21.13 -2.39
C LYS A 63 -10.84 -22.25 -1.90
N GLY A 64 -11.25 -23.01 -0.88
CA GLY A 64 -10.48 -24.14 -0.35
C GLY A 64 -9.19 -23.78 0.40
N ASN A 65 -8.87 -22.50 0.55
CA ASN A 65 -7.68 -22.09 1.29
C ASN A 65 -7.99 -21.88 2.78
N PHE A 66 -8.09 -22.99 3.51
CA PHE A 66 -8.42 -22.98 4.94
C PHE A 66 -7.36 -22.28 5.81
N ARG A 67 -6.09 -22.21 5.37
CA ARG A 67 -5.07 -21.43 6.10
C ARG A 67 -5.48 -19.96 6.18
N ARG A 68 -5.99 -19.42 5.07
CA ARG A 68 -6.41 -18.01 4.96
C ARG A 68 -7.52 -17.64 5.93
N SER A 69 -8.37 -18.60 6.27
CA SER A 69 -9.56 -18.39 7.11
C SER A 69 -9.37 -18.77 8.57
N ARG A 70 -8.29 -19.50 8.89
CA ARG A 70 -8.13 -20.13 10.20
C ARG A 70 -8.16 -19.14 11.35
N ALA A 71 -9.28 -19.17 12.12
CA ALA A 71 -9.51 -18.30 13.28
C ALA A 71 -9.06 -16.85 13.01
N CYS A 72 -9.46 -16.28 11.86
CA CYS A 72 -8.95 -15.02 11.37
C CYS A 72 -9.32 -13.82 12.25
N SER A 73 -10.31 -13.97 13.12
CA SER A 73 -10.69 -13.00 14.14
C SER A 73 -9.82 -13.02 15.40
N GLU A 74 -8.91 -14.00 15.52
CA GLU A 74 -8.08 -14.21 16.71
C GLU A 74 -6.59 -14.44 16.38
N ASN A 75 -6.28 -14.79 15.12
CA ASN A 75 -4.94 -15.14 14.70
C ASN A 75 -4.30 -14.11 13.77
N ILE A 76 -2.96 -14.12 13.75
CA ILE A 76 -2.17 -13.52 12.67
C ILE A 76 -2.10 -14.55 11.54
N VAL A 77 -2.69 -14.23 10.40
CA VAL A 77 -2.84 -15.16 9.27
C VAL A 77 -2.00 -14.70 8.08
N PRO A 78 -0.94 -15.43 7.70
CA PRO A 78 -0.18 -15.14 6.49
C PRO A 78 -1.06 -15.26 5.24
N ASN A 79 -0.93 -14.29 4.35
CA ASN A 79 -1.70 -14.20 3.11
C ASN A 79 -0.84 -13.73 1.95
N THR A 80 -1.25 -14.10 0.75
CA THR A 80 -0.73 -13.47 -0.46
C THR A 80 -1.38 -12.12 -0.69
N THR A 81 -0.67 -11.23 -1.35
CA THR A 81 -1.21 -9.94 -1.81
C THR A 81 -0.88 -9.73 -3.27
N GLY A 82 -1.87 -9.26 -4.03
CA GLY A 82 -1.67 -8.82 -5.41
C GLY A 82 -1.09 -7.40 -5.53
N ALA A 83 -0.93 -6.68 -4.42
CA ALA A 83 -0.56 -5.27 -4.45
C ALA A 83 0.79 -5.01 -5.11
N ALA A 84 1.80 -5.86 -4.87
CA ALA A 84 3.10 -5.74 -5.51
C ALA A 84 3.06 -5.94 -7.03
N LYS A 85 2.17 -6.81 -7.52
CA LYS A 85 1.92 -6.96 -8.96
C LYS A 85 1.11 -5.78 -9.52
N ALA A 86 0.10 -5.34 -8.76
CA ALA A 86 -0.76 -4.25 -9.16
C ALA A 86 0.00 -2.91 -9.25
N ILE A 87 1.10 -2.75 -8.51
CA ILE A 87 1.93 -1.55 -8.60
C ILE A 87 2.48 -1.35 -10.01
N GLY A 88 2.89 -2.43 -10.69
CA GLY A 88 3.39 -2.38 -12.05
C GLY A 88 2.35 -1.96 -13.11
N LEU A 89 1.05 -2.08 -12.79
CA LEU A 89 -0.03 -1.57 -13.64
C LEU A 89 -0.24 -0.06 -13.47
N VAL A 90 0.11 0.48 -12.31
CA VAL A 90 -0.11 1.89 -11.93
C VAL A 90 1.16 2.71 -12.15
N LEU A 91 2.31 2.09 -11.92
CA LEU A 91 3.66 2.63 -12.07
C LEU A 91 4.49 1.61 -12.89
N PRO A 92 4.42 1.65 -14.22
CA PRO A 92 5.07 0.65 -15.09
C PRO A 92 6.57 0.50 -14.86
N GLU A 93 7.24 1.57 -14.45
CA GLU A 93 8.67 1.59 -14.12
C GLU A 93 9.04 0.74 -12.89
N LEU A 94 8.06 0.37 -12.06
CA LEU A 94 8.24 -0.50 -10.90
C LEU A 94 7.82 -1.96 -11.19
N ASN A 95 7.47 -2.28 -12.42
CA ASN A 95 7.07 -3.63 -12.78
C ASN A 95 8.21 -4.63 -12.52
N GLY A 96 7.92 -5.67 -11.76
CA GLY A 96 8.89 -6.70 -11.39
C GLY A 96 9.91 -6.32 -10.30
N LYS A 97 9.97 -5.06 -9.88
CA LYS A 97 10.93 -4.60 -8.86
C LYS A 97 10.46 -4.84 -7.42
N LEU A 98 9.16 -5.01 -7.22
CA LEU A 98 8.58 -5.20 -5.89
C LEU A 98 7.94 -6.57 -5.73
N ILE A 99 8.23 -7.21 -4.59
CA ILE A 99 7.51 -8.40 -4.12
C ILE A 99 6.73 -8.05 -2.86
N GLY A 100 5.69 -8.84 -2.55
CA GLY A 100 4.83 -8.49 -1.42
C GLY A 100 4.20 -9.68 -0.73
N ALA A 101 4.02 -9.52 0.59
CA ALA A 101 3.31 -10.42 1.46
C ALA A 101 2.27 -9.67 2.30
N ALA A 102 1.28 -10.38 2.81
CA ALA A 102 0.29 -9.84 3.72
C ALA A 102 0.23 -10.67 5.00
N GLN A 103 0.05 -9.98 6.11
CA GLN A 103 -0.28 -10.57 7.41
C GLN A 103 -1.66 -10.03 7.80
N ARG A 104 -2.66 -10.93 7.85
CA ARG A 104 -3.99 -10.56 8.36
C ARG A 104 -3.97 -10.62 9.87
N VAL A 105 -4.50 -9.60 10.51
CA VAL A 105 -4.53 -9.46 11.98
C VAL A 105 -5.95 -9.29 12.47
N PRO A 106 -6.24 -9.66 13.73
CA PRO A 106 -7.58 -9.62 14.29
C PRO A 106 -7.98 -8.20 14.70
N THR A 107 -8.02 -7.30 13.73
CA THR A 107 -8.48 -5.92 13.91
C THR A 107 -9.66 -5.66 12.98
N PRO A 108 -10.65 -4.86 13.41
CA PRO A 108 -11.86 -4.63 12.61
C PRO A 108 -11.59 -3.80 11.38
N THR A 109 -10.63 -2.88 11.42
CA THR A 109 -10.35 -1.93 10.33
C THR A 109 -8.89 -1.54 10.25
N GLY A 110 -8.50 -1.02 9.09
CA GLY A 110 -7.20 -0.44 8.86
C GLY A 110 -6.13 -1.43 8.43
N SER A 111 -4.97 -0.88 8.10
CA SER A 111 -3.77 -1.65 7.78
C SER A 111 -2.52 -0.79 7.92
N LEU A 112 -1.38 -1.45 8.08
CA LEU A 112 -0.05 -0.86 8.04
C LEU A 112 0.69 -1.46 6.85
N THR A 113 1.30 -0.61 6.02
CA THR A 113 2.15 -1.07 4.91
C THR A 113 3.58 -0.66 5.16
N ASN A 114 4.47 -1.64 5.20
CA ASN A 114 5.90 -1.45 5.25
C ASN A 114 6.50 -1.66 3.86
N LEU A 115 7.32 -0.72 3.40
CA LEU A 115 8.11 -0.84 2.20
C LEU A 115 9.59 -0.81 2.55
N TYR A 116 10.30 -1.88 2.23
CA TYR A 116 11.75 -1.99 2.29
C TYR A 116 12.26 -1.85 0.87
N ALA A 117 13.02 -0.80 0.59
CA ALA A 117 13.44 -0.50 -0.76
C ALA A 117 14.96 -0.30 -0.83
N VAL A 118 15.57 -0.87 -1.87
CA VAL A 118 16.91 -0.55 -2.32
C VAL A 118 16.77 0.53 -3.38
N VAL A 119 17.46 1.65 -3.21
CA VAL A 119 17.45 2.77 -4.14
C VAL A 119 18.84 2.97 -4.76
N ASP A 120 18.90 3.59 -5.93
CA ASP A 120 20.12 3.70 -6.74
C ASP A 120 21.10 4.76 -6.24
N LYS A 121 20.72 5.58 -5.26
CA LYS A 121 21.59 6.61 -4.67
C LYS A 121 21.60 6.58 -3.15
N LYS A 122 22.62 7.18 -2.56
CA LYS A 122 22.67 7.42 -1.12
C LYS A 122 21.63 8.47 -0.74
N VAL A 123 20.84 8.17 0.28
CA VAL A 123 19.81 9.04 0.81
C VAL A 123 19.88 9.11 2.33
N THR A 124 19.51 10.23 2.89
CA THR A 124 19.35 10.42 4.34
C THR A 124 17.87 10.38 4.71
N VAL A 125 17.59 10.15 5.99
CA VAL A 125 16.23 10.18 6.52
C VAL A 125 15.56 11.54 6.28
N ASP A 126 16.31 12.63 6.46
CA ASP A 126 15.77 13.99 6.31
C ASP A 126 15.43 14.31 4.85
N GLU A 127 16.26 13.89 3.91
CA GLU A 127 15.97 14.04 2.48
C GLU A 127 14.73 13.28 2.06
N VAL A 128 14.58 12.03 2.53
CA VAL A 128 13.39 11.23 2.25
C VAL A 128 12.14 11.85 2.88
N ASN A 129 12.23 12.27 4.13
CA ASN A 129 11.11 12.94 4.81
C ASN A 129 10.72 14.25 4.09
N ALA A 130 11.69 14.99 3.57
CA ALA A 130 11.43 16.19 2.79
C ALA A 130 10.74 15.87 1.46
N ALA A 131 11.20 14.82 0.75
CA ALA A 131 10.61 14.36 -0.51
C ALA A 131 9.18 13.82 -0.31
N MET A 132 8.90 13.20 0.84
CA MET A 132 7.60 12.63 1.18
C MET A 132 6.61 13.63 1.77
N LYS A 133 7.02 14.87 2.02
CA LYS A 133 6.09 15.90 2.50
C LYS A 133 4.99 16.12 1.46
N PRO A 134 3.71 16.10 1.88
CA PRO A 134 2.62 16.40 0.96
C PRO A 134 2.82 17.80 0.37
N THR A 135 2.88 17.90 -0.94
CA THR A 135 2.73 19.19 -1.59
C THR A 135 1.31 19.69 -1.27
N PRO A 136 1.14 20.95 -0.79
CA PRO A 136 -0.19 21.50 -0.58
C PRO A 136 -0.98 21.38 -1.86
N ARG A 137 -2.06 20.58 -1.84
CA ARG A 137 -2.93 20.42 -3.01
C ARG A 137 -4.04 21.44 -2.96
N PRO A 138 -4.30 22.11 -4.06
CA PRO A 138 -5.64 22.66 -4.27
C PRO A 138 -6.59 21.46 -4.34
N SER A 139 -7.37 21.22 -3.30
CA SER A 139 -8.44 20.23 -3.36
C SER A 139 -9.55 20.81 -4.25
N PRO A 140 -9.88 20.22 -5.39
CA PRO A 140 -11.02 20.65 -6.17
C PRO A 140 -12.36 20.30 -5.51
N ILE A 141 -12.31 19.49 -4.44
CA ILE A 141 -13.47 19.14 -3.64
C ILE A 141 -13.46 20.04 -2.41
N PRO A 142 -14.46 20.94 -2.24
CA PRO A 142 -14.63 21.67 -1.00
C PRO A 142 -14.68 20.64 0.13
N SER A 143 -13.74 20.72 1.06
CA SER A 143 -13.81 19.90 2.26
C SER A 143 -15.16 20.19 2.92
N PRO A 144 -16.06 19.21 3.05
CA PRO A 144 -17.24 19.46 3.85
C PRO A 144 -16.73 19.76 5.25
N THR A 145 -17.05 20.92 5.76
CA THR A 145 -16.77 21.36 7.11
C THR A 145 -17.60 20.57 8.14
N THR A 146 -17.61 19.28 8.00
CA THR A 146 -18.10 18.38 9.02
C THR A 146 -16.93 18.10 9.96
N ARG A 147 -16.93 18.76 11.09
CA ARG A 147 -16.20 18.35 12.30
C ARG A 147 -16.74 17.00 12.77
N THR A 148 -16.59 15.98 11.95
CA THR A 148 -16.75 14.61 12.40
C THR A 148 -15.42 14.27 13.06
N ARG A 149 -15.42 14.12 14.38
CA ARG A 149 -14.35 13.43 15.10
C ARG A 149 -14.24 12.06 14.43
N SER A 150 -13.27 11.90 13.55
CA SER A 150 -12.94 10.59 13.04
C SER A 150 -12.48 9.75 14.21
N SER A 151 -13.21 8.70 14.49
CA SER A 151 -12.76 7.69 15.44
C SER A 151 -11.37 7.21 15.01
N PRO A 152 -10.44 6.94 15.93
CA PRO A 152 -9.13 6.35 15.60
C PRO A 152 -9.23 5.07 14.78
N ALA A 153 -10.36 4.37 14.85
CA ALA A 153 -10.65 3.15 14.09
C ALA A 153 -10.86 3.37 12.58
N THR A 154 -11.10 4.59 12.13
CA THR A 154 -11.28 4.93 10.70
C THR A 154 -10.01 5.49 10.06
N SER A 155 -8.91 5.57 10.79
CA SER A 155 -7.67 6.09 10.24
C SER A 155 -6.99 5.05 9.35
N SER A 156 -7.10 5.26 8.07
CA SER A 156 -6.16 5.00 6.97
C SER A 156 -4.90 4.20 7.30
N ALA A 157 -4.52 3.34 6.36
CA ALA A 157 -3.21 2.71 6.31
C ALA A 157 -2.09 3.72 6.65
N ARG A 158 -1.25 3.37 7.62
CA ARG A 158 -0.05 4.14 7.91
C ARG A 158 1.11 3.54 7.12
N PRO A 159 1.68 4.25 6.16
CA PRO A 159 2.87 3.78 5.46
C PRO A 159 4.10 3.89 6.37
N THR A 160 4.91 2.86 6.37
CA THR A 160 6.24 2.88 6.98
C THR A 160 7.25 2.53 5.91
N LEU A 161 8.22 3.39 5.73
CA LEU A 161 9.27 3.22 4.73
C LEU A 161 10.57 2.86 5.44
N HIS A 162 11.15 1.74 5.04
CA HIS A 162 12.48 1.31 5.45
C HIS A 162 13.40 1.33 4.24
N LEU A 163 14.51 2.04 4.35
CA LEU A 163 15.48 2.22 3.27
C LEU A 163 16.77 1.48 3.58
N ARG A 164 17.31 0.80 2.56
CA ARG A 164 18.68 0.27 2.56
C ARG A 164 19.48 0.91 1.44
N ARG A 165 20.76 1.10 1.69
CA ARG A 165 21.72 1.55 0.67
C ARG A 165 22.14 0.36 -0.19
N HIS A 166 22.34 0.60 -1.47
CA HIS A 166 22.81 -0.45 -2.40
C HIS A 166 24.26 -0.89 -2.13
N SER A 167 25.04 -0.05 -1.46
CA SER A 167 26.47 -0.28 -1.19
C SER A 167 26.78 -0.94 0.16
N ASP A 168 25.79 -1.25 0.98
CA ASP A 168 26.01 -1.94 2.24
C ASP A 168 26.12 -3.45 1.95
N HIS A 169 27.33 -3.91 1.63
CA HIS A 169 27.66 -5.33 1.69
C HIS A 169 27.37 -5.80 3.11
N VAL A 170 26.38 -6.64 3.25
CA VAL A 170 26.15 -7.37 4.50
C VAL A 170 27.24 -8.42 4.59
N LEU A 171 28.11 -8.30 5.58
CA LEU A 171 28.88 -9.41 6.08
C LEU A 171 27.98 -10.34 6.87
#